data_4236bee73b539c3bd9ed745e4133f1e1
#
_entry.id   4236bee73b539c3bd9ed745e4133f1e1
#
_cell.length_a   1.000
_cell.length_b   1.000
_cell.length_c   1.000
_cell.angle_alpha   90.00
_cell.angle_beta   90.00
_cell.angle_gamma   90.00
#
_symmetry.space_group_name_H-M   'P 1'
#
loop_
_entity.id
_entity.type
_entity.pdbx_description
1 polymer ?
#
loop_
_entity_poly.entity_id
_entity_poly.type
_entity_poly.pdbx_seq_one_letter_code
_entity_poly.pdbx_strand_id
1 'polypeptide(L)'
;MPYTYPQWKGFERAPEGHLLDQVIDLSGPMGIAYERSIGFHKDFHAHDRPMIILPRGSCVVTVRTVGDRTATHTIGSGVAFIVPSRVEHEDEAVSSIFDTLALYPSPSLVAAVAEDEGIADATVARLMSRPRELPRSAWLEQLAREYVLARIVSRRESAGTLAFFERQMLVEILASMRPRRKALDPPAPEAGDTVTGRAVRYIEANLFSDLPLSTIARHAFASPSTVLRHFRGDTGKSPHAYIKARRLEEARRLIEGGTHPVGDVAMLVGYESFASFTTAFTRRFGAPPSAFRTRARRKSRPPAGRMR
;
A
#
# COMPACT_ATOMS: atom_id res chain seq x y z
N MET A 1 24.73 6.59 -15.18
CA MET A 1 25.34 7.70 -14.42
C MET A 1 24.49 7.95 -13.21
N PRO A 2 25.02 7.91 -11.99
CA PRO A 2 24.24 8.24 -10.80
C PRO A 2 23.94 9.73 -10.84
N TYR A 3 22.66 10.09 -10.79
CA TYR A 3 22.23 11.47 -10.65
C TYR A 3 22.53 11.94 -9.23
N THR A 4 23.58 12.72 -9.07
CA THR A 4 23.86 13.46 -7.83
C THR A 4 22.96 14.68 -7.80
N TYR A 5 21.97 14.69 -6.91
CA TYR A 5 21.19 15.87 -6.56
C TYR A 5 21.93 16.62 -5.43
N PRO A 6 22.45 17.85 -5.66
CA PRO A 6 23.25 18.57 -4.67
C PRO A 6 22.50 18.96 -3.38
N GLN A 7 21.18 18.79 -3.37
CA GLN A 7 20.29 19.24 -2.27
C GLN A 7 19.94 18.12 -1.27
N TRP A 8 20.34 16.86 -1.55
CA TRP A 8 19.92 15.71 -0.78
C TRP A 8 21.13 14.93 -0.27
N LYS A 9 21.75 15.48 0.77
CA LYS A 9 22.78 14.75 1.52
C LYS A 9 22.12 13.49 2.11
N GLY A 10 22.66 12.32 1.79
CA GLY A 10 22.16 11.05 2.32
C GLY A 10 21.78 10.00 1.29
N PHE A 11 21.63 10.35 -0.01
CA PHE A 11 21.47 9.35 -1.09
C PHE A 11 22.81 8.99 -1.75
N GLU A 12 23.93 9.44 -1.21
CA GLU A 12 25.28 9.25 -1.80
C GLU A 12 25.87 7.86 -1.57
N ARG A 13 25.32 7.08 -0.64
CA ARG A 13 25.69 5.67 -0.44
C ARG A 13 24.48 4.78 -0.72
N ALA A 14 24.68 3.77 -1.55
CA ALA A 14 23.73 2.67 -1.63
C ALA A 14 23.57 2.09 -0.22
N PRO A 15 22.33 1.86 0.24
CA PRO A 15 22.11 1.23 1.54
C PRO A 15 22.83 -0.13 1.59
N GLU A 16 23.29 -0.54 2.76
CA GLU A 16 23.81 -1.89 2.95
C GLU A 16 22.67 -2.88 2.72
N GLY A 17 22.79 -3.70 1.69
CA GLY A 17 21.79 -4.69 1.32
C GLY A 17 21.89 -5.08 -0.15
N HIS A 18 21.15 -6.10 -0.54
CA HIS A 18 21.06 -6.53 -1.92
C HIS A 18 19.86 -5.87 -2.61
N LEU A 19 20.13 -4.86 -3.43
CA LEU A 19 19.10 -4.12 -4.16
C LEU A 19 18.41 -5.01 -5.18
N LEU A 20 17.09 -5.08 -5.13
CA LEU A 20 16.25 -5.82 -6.07
C LEU A 20 15.58 -4.89 -7.08
N ASP A 21 15.08 -3.74 -6.63
CA ASP A 21 14.46 -2.72 -7.46
C ASP A 21 14.50 -1.36 -6.77
N GLN A 22 14.70 -0.29 -7.54
CA GLN A 22 14.74 1.07 -7.01
C GLN A 22 14.27 2.09 -8.05
N VAL A 23 13.48 3.06 -7.61
CA VAL A 23 13.18 4.30 -8.33
C VAL A 23 13.26 5.47 -7.37
N ILE A 24 14.06 6.46 -7.69
CA ILE A 24 14.14 7.72 -6.96
C ILE A 24 13.92 8.86 -7.94
N ASP A 25 12.87 9.63 -7.72
CA ASP A 25 12.56 10.83 -8.51
C ASP A 25 12.05 11.92 -7.57
N LEU A 26 12.90 12.88 -7.30
CA LEU A 26 12.64 13.97 -6.35
C LEU A 26 12.41 15.30 -7.06
N SER A 27 12.32 15.30 -8.39
CA SER A 27 12.26 16.51 -9.21
C SER A 27 10.88 17.19 -9.23
N GLY A 28 9.80 16.43 -9.01
CA GLY A 28 8.42 16.90 -9.09
C GLY A 28 7.89 17.54 -7.81
N PRO A 29 6.64 18.04 -7.84
CA PRO A 29 5.91 18.48 -6.65
C PRO A 29 5.76 17.36 -5.61
N MET A 30 5.58 16.12 -6.04
CA MET A 30 5.70 14.92 -5.23
C MET A 30 7.01 14.23 -5.58
N GLY A 31 7.99 14.32 -4.70
CA GLY A 31 9.18 13.47 -4.79
C GLY A 31 8.84 12.06 -4.33
N ILE A 32 9.45 11.06 -4.93
CA ILE A 32 9.26 9.66 -4.57
C ILE A 32 10.59 8.93 -4.42
N ALA A 33 10.63 8.00 -3.48
CA ALA A 33 11.65 6.96 -3.45
C ALA A 33 10.93 5.63 -3.20
N TYR A 34 11.05 4.72 -4.15
CA TYR A 34 10.66 3.34 -3.99
C TYR A 34 11.91 2.49 -3.95
N GLU A 35 11.96 1.59 -2.98
CA GLU A 35 13.05 0.65 -2.89
C GLU A 35 12.55 -0.71 -2.44
N ARG A 36 13.08 -1.74 -3.09
CA ARG A 36 12.94 -3.13 -2.69
C ARG A 36 14.32 -3.77 -2.63
N SER A 37 14.69 -4.28 -1.46
CA SER A 37 16.00 -4.87 -1.22
C SER A 37 15.93 -6.02 -0.20
N ILE A 38 16.99 -6.82 -0.14
CA ILE A 38 17.20 -7.80 0.92
C ILE A 38 18.18 -7.18 1.91
N GLY A 39 17.68 -6.91 3.13
CA GLY A 39 18.38 -6.08 4.09
C GLY A 39 18.35 -4.60 3.65
N PHE A 40 18.33 -3.72 4.58
CA PHE A 40 18.40 -2.28 4.35
C PHE A 40 18.84 -1.59 5.62
N HIS A 41 19.83 -0.75 5.50
CA HIS A 41 20.23 0.18 6.56
C HIS A 41 20.67 1.48 5.91
N LYS A 42 20.20 2.59 6.42
CA LYS A 42 20.59 3.92 5.97
C LYS A 42 20.92 4.77 7.18
N ASP A 43 22.15 5.20 7.25
CA ASP A 43 22.69 6.05 8.30
C ASP A 43 21.88 7.34 8.50
N PHE A 44 22.12 8.01 9.62
CA PHE A 44 21.48 9.28 9.94
C PHE A 44 21.60 10.30 8.83
N HIS A 45 20.46 10.79 8.39
CA HIS A 45 20.31 11.78 7.33
C HIS A 45 19.06 12.62 7.55
N ALA A 46 18.91 13.68 6.79
CA ALA A 46 17.73 14.55 6.84
C ALA A 46 17.34 15.02 5.43
N HIS A 47 16.07 15.38 5.28
CA HIS A 47 15.52 15.88 4.02
C HIS A 47 14.94 17.29 4.18
N ASP A 48 14.99 18.09 3.11
CA ASP A 48 14.37 19.43 3.10
C ASP A 48 12.83 19.36 2.98
N ARG A 49 12.30 18.24 2.53
CA ARG A 49 10.84 17.97 2.46
C ARG A 49 10.47 16.95 3.54
N PRO A 50 9.24 16.99 4.04
CA PRO A 50 8.76 15.90 4.89
C PRO A 50 8.79 14.60 4.12
N MET A 51 9.15 13.50 4.78
CA MET A 51 9.10 12.16 4.23
C MET A 51 7.91 11.41 4.82
N ILE A 52 7.18 10.70 3.98
CA ILE A 52 6.07 9.85 4.39
C ILE A 52 6.39 8.43 3.95
N ILE A 53 6.67 7.59 4.91
CA ILE A 53 7.08 6.20 4.69
C ILE A 53 5.85 5.30 4.67
N LEU A 54 5.73 4.49 3.62
CA LEU A 54 4.66 3.52 3.40
C LEU A 54 5.29 2.13 3.23
N PRO A 55 5.54 1.36 4.31
CA PRO A 55 6.00 -0.02 4.20
C PRO A 55 4.94 -0.87 3.49
N ARG A 56 5.37 -1.83 2.68
CA ARG A 56 4.49 -2.64 1.83
C ARG A 56 4.63 -4.13 2.16
N GLY A 57 3.56 -4.89 1.91
CA GLY A 57 3.54 -6.33 2.17
C GLY A 57 3.84 -6.65 3.64
N SER A 58 4.79 -7.52 3.89
CA SER A 58 5.28 -7.89 5.23
C SER A 58 6.47 -7.05 5.71
N CYS A 59 6.82 -5.97 4.98
CA CYS A 59 7.93 -5.11 5.34
C CYS A 59 7.71 -4.43 6.70
N VAL A 60 8.72 -4.50 7.54
CA VAL A 60 8.80 -3.80 8.83
C VAL A 60 10.07 -2.97 8.87
N VAL A 61 9.92 -1.70 9.14
CA VAL A 61 11.01 -0.71 9.18
C VAL A 61 11.13 -0.13 10.56
N THR A 62 12.33 -0.02 11.06
CA THR A 62 12.64 0.81 12.24
C THR A 62 13.16 2.16 11.77
N VAL A 63 12.53 3.22 12.24
CA VAL A 63 12.94 4.60 12.00
C VAL A 63 13.38 5.19 13.33
N ARG A 64 14.65 5.57 13.41
CA ARG A 64 15.19 6.25 14.58
C ARG A 64 15.34 7.74 14.27
N THR A 65 14.62 8.57 14.98
CA THR A 65 14.64 10.03 14.78
C THR A 65 15.40 10.73 15.89
N VAL A 66 16.16 11.77 15.53
CA VAL A 66 16.87 12.63 16.47
C VAL A 66 16.11 13.94 16.63
N GLY A 67 15.77 14.29 17.87
CA GLY A 67 15.11 15.53 18.25
C GLY A 67 15.61 15.94 19.65
N ASP A 68 14.74 16.52 20.49
CA ASP A 68 15.06 16.77 21.92
C ASP A 68 15.41 15.47 22.66
N ARG A 69 14.89 14.36 22.16
CA ARG A 69 15.26 12.97 22.55
C ARG A 69 15.25 12.09 21.33
N THR A 70 16.16 11.11 21.28
CA THR A 70 16.13 10.07 20.26
C THR A 70 14.92 9.16 20.49
N ALA A 71 14.11 8.96 19.47
CA ALA A 71 12.95 8.09 19.50
C ALA A 71 13.07 7.01 18.40
N THR A 72 12.70 5.77 18.74
CA THR A 72 12.69 4.65 17.81
C THR A 72 11.25 4.25 17.54
N HIS A 73 10.90 4.13 16.27
CA HIS A 73 9.58 3.76 15.79
C HIS A 73 9.69 2.52 14.93
N THR A 74 8.90 1.50 15.22
CA THR A 74 8.83 0.29 14.40
C THR A 74 7.53 0.29 13.61
N ILE A 75 7.63 0.41 12.30
CA ILE A 75 6.52 0.62 11.38
C ILE A 75 6.37 -0.58 10.47
N GLY A 76 5.15 -1.12 10.39
CA GLY A 76 4.79 -2.21 9.49
C GLY A 76 3.69 -1.82 8.49
N SER A 77 3.21 -2.80 7.76
CA SER A 77 2.04 -2.62 6.88
C SER A 77 0.82 -2.15 7.69
N GLY A 78 0.00 -1.30 7.08
CA GLY A 78 -1.16 -0.69 7.74
C GLY A 78 -0.87 0.62 8.49
N VAL A 79 0.39 1.03 8.58
CA VAL A 79 0.82 2.30 9.17
C VAL A 79 1.59 3.11 8.14
N ALA A 80 1.31 4.41 8.03
CA ALA A 80 2.17 5.39 7.39
C ALA A 80 2.96 6.13 8.48
N PHE A 81 4.20 6.49 8.21
CA PHE A 81 5.01 7.23 9.17
C PHE A 81 5.50 8.54 8.56
N ILE A 82 5.35 9.62 9.29
CA ILE A 82 5.84 10.93 8.85
C ILE A 82 7.12 11.27 9.58
N VAL A 83 8.14 11.60 8.82
CA VAL A 83 9.35 12.26 9.28
C VAL A 83 9.27 13.72 8.79
N PRO A 84 9.24 14.72 9.68
CA PRO A 84 9.23 16.13 9.28
C PRO A 84 10.49 16.51 8.50
N SER A 85 10.39 17.62 7.74
CA SER A 85 11.57 18.19 7.09
C SER A 85 12.66 18.53 8.12
N ARG A 86 13.92 18.30 7.74
CA ARG A 86 15.12 18.58 8.55
C ARG A 86 15.25 17.82 9.87
N VAL A 87 14.41 16.81 10.10
CA VAL A 87 14.58 15.88 11.21
C VAL A 87 15.58 14.82 10.80
N GLU A 88 16.69 14.71 11.53
CA GLU A 88 17.65 13.63 11.33
C GLU A 88 17.04 12.31 11.72
N HIS A 89 17.21 11.32 10.88
CA HIS A 89 16.69 9.96 11.10
C HIS A 89 17.58 8.92 10.43
N GLU A 90 17.46 7.72 10.92
CA GLU A 90 18.10 6.50 10.44
C GLU A 90 17.00 5.48 10.17
N ASP A 91 17.10 4.77 9.06
CA ASP A 91 16.13 3.77 8.64
C ASP A 91 16.78 2.39 8.56
N GLU A 92 16.14 1.37 9.14
CA GLU A 92 16.62 0.00 9.13
C GLU A 92 15.48 -0.98 8.84
N ALA A 93 15.72 -1.95 7.98
CA ALA A 93 14.80 -3.06 7.77
C ALA A 93 14.90 -4.07 8.92
N VAL A 94 13.79 -4.30 9.62
CA VAL A 94 13.67 -5.38 10.61
C VAL A 94 13.33 -6.70 9.92
N SER A 95 12.59 -6.63 8.82
CA SER A 95 12.25 -7.77 7.98
C SER A 95 13.37 -8.09 7.00
N SER A 96 13.45 -9.36 6.57
CA SER A 96 14.45 -9.78 5.56
C SER A 96 14.28 -9.08 4.20
N ILE A 97 13.08 -8.62 3.90
CA ILE A 97 12.77 -7.85 2.68
C ILE A 97 12.35 -6.45 3.09
N PHE A 98 13.07 -5.46 2.58
CA PHE A 98 12.66 -4.08 2.58
C PHE A 98 11.84 -3.83 1.30
N ASP A 99 10.61 -3.36 1.44
CA ASP A 99 9.71 -2.98 0.34
C ASP A 99 8.95 -1.74 0.79
N THR A 100 9.42 -0.57 0.37
CA THR A 100 8.92 0.69 0.91
C THR A 100 8.74 1.72 -0.20
N LEU A 101 7.62 2.41 -0.15
CA LEU A 101 7.39 3.64 -0.91
C LEU A 101 7.50 4.83 0.04
N ALA A 102 8.41 5.74 -0.22
CA ALA A 102 8.53 7.01 0.47
C ALA A 102 8.07 8.16 -0.44
N LEU A 103 7.26 9.05 0.10
CA LEU A 103 6.72 10.23 -0.58
C LEU A 103 7.34 11.48 0.06
N TYR A 104 7.72 12.42 -0.80
CA TYR A 104 8.34 13.70 -0.41
C TYR A 104 7.54 14.87 -1.00
N PRO A 105 6.36 15.19 -0.46
CA PRO A 105 5.55 16.28 -1.01
C PRO A 105 6.23 17.63 -0.82
N SER A 106 6.16 18.48 -1.84
CA SER A 106 6.58 19.87 -1.72
C SER A 106 5.63 20.66 -0.81
N PRO A 107 6.10 21.69 -0.13
CA PRO A 107 5.22 22.56 0.66
C PRO A 107 4.05 23.15 -0.15
N SER A 108 4.28 23.51 -1.41
CA SER A 108 3.24 24.03 -2.30
C SER A 108 2.15 23.00 -2.63
N LEU A 109 2.54 21.73 -2.85
CA LEU A 109 1.57 20.66 -3.09
C LEU A 109 0.76 20.38 -1.82
N VAL A 110 1.41 20.35 -0.65
CA VAL A 110 0.73 20.16 0.64
C VAL A 110 -0.28 21.27 0.88
N ALA A 111 0.11 22.53 0.65
CA ALA A 111 -0.78 23.70 0.81
C ALA A 111 -1.99 23.63 -0.14
N ALA A 112 -1.75 23.36 -1.43
CA ALA A 112 -2.82 23.25 -2.43
C ALA A 112 -3.82 22.14 -2.09
N VAL A 113 -3.35 20.96 -1.69
CA VAL A 113 -4.23 19.86 -1.30
C VAL A 113 -4.97 20.18 -0.01
N ALA A 114 -4.33 20.84 0.96
CA ALA A 114 -4.97 21.23 2.21
C ALA A 114 -6.07 22.27 1.99
N GLU A 115 -5.85 23.25 1.12
CA GLU A 115 -6.84 24.26 0.72
C GLU A 115 -8.07 23.60 0.09
N ASP A 116 -7.86 22.73 -0.91
CA ASP A 116 -8.94 22.01 -1.58
C ASP A 116 -9.76 21.12 -0.63
N GLU A 117 -9.09 20.54 0.39
CA GLU A 117 -9.74 19.73 1.42
C GLU A 117 -10.27 20.52 2.62
N GLY A 118 -10.14 21.83 2.60
CA GLY A 118 -10.59 22.71 3.69
C GLY A 118 -9.85 22.46 5.01
N ILE A 119 -8.55 22.15 4.95
CA ILE A 119 -7.69 21.91 6.12
C ILE A 119 -6.89 23.20 6.38
N ALA A 120 -7.08 23.79 7.56
CA ALA A 120 -6.36 25.02 7.90
C ALA A 120 -4.83 24.80 7.95
N ASP A 121 -4.06 25.74 7.42
CA ASP A 121 -2.58 25.70 7.36
C ASP A 121 -1.94 25.45 8.73
N ALA A 122 -2.46 26.07 9.78
CA ALA A 122 -1.97 25.85 11.15
C ALA A 122 -2.14 24.37 11.58
N THR A 123 -3.17 23.70 11.09
CA THR A 123 -3.37 22.27 11.35
C THR A 123 -2.34 21.45 10.60
N VAL A 124 -2.10 21.73 9.33
CA VAL A 124 -1.09 21.05 8.51
C VAL A 124 0.29 21.25 9.12
N ALA A 125 0.67 22.49 9.44
CA ALA A 125 1.96 22.79 10.05
C ALA A 125 2.18 22.02 11.36
N ARG A 126 1.17 21.99 12.25
CA ARG A 126 1.22 21.22 13.49
C ARG A 126 1.34 19.71 13.25
N LEU A 127 0.66 19.21 12.22
CA LEU A 127 0.63 17.78 11.91
C LEU A 127 1.95 17.30 11.28
N MET A 128 2.61 18.17 10.53
CA MET A 128 3.89 17.92 9.87
C MET A 128 5.12 18.30 10.72
N SER A 129 4.92 18.80 11.95
CA SER A 129 6.02 19.30 12.80
C SER A 129 6.69 18.24 13.66
N ARG A 130 6.13 17.05 13.78
CA ARG A 130 6.66 15.97 14.65
C ARG A 130 6.57 14.61 13.96
N PRO A 131 7.55 13.71 14.18
CA PRO A 131 7.46 12.33 13.77
C PRO A 131 6.19 11.69 14.33
N ARG A 132 5.47 10.94 13.50
CA ARG A 132 4.23 10.29 13.91
C ARG A 132 3.80 9.15 13.00
N GLU A 133 3.11 8.23 13.63
CA GLU A 133 2.37 7.18 12.93
C GLU A 133 0.97 7.65 12.53
N LEU A 134 0.54 7.24 11.35
CA LEU A 134 -0.80 7.46 10.84
C LEU A 134 -1.40 6.11 10.42
N PRO A 135 -2.66 5.83 10.75
CA PRO A 135 -3.32 4.64 10.25
C PRO A 135 -3.48 4.77 8.73
N ARG A 136 -3.11 3.74 7.99
CA ARG A 136 -3.36 3.67 6.55
C ARG A 136 -4.79 3.20 6.31
N SER A 137 -5.53 3.93 5.48
CA SER A 137 -6.79 3.47 4.95
C SER A 137 -6.54 2.37 3.91
N ALA A 138 -7.52 1.49 3.70
CA ALA A 138 -7.47 0.51 2.60
C ALA A 138 -7.32 1.21 1.24
N TRP A 139 -7.87 2.40 1.10
CA TRP A 139 -7.77 3.20 -0.11
C TRP A 139 -6.35 3.72 -0.34
N LEU A 140 -5.68 4.24 0.71
CA LEU A 140 -4.26 4.64 0.61
C LEU A 140 -3.37 3.46 0.24
N GLU A 141 -3.63 2.28 0.79
CA GLU A 141 -2.92 1.04 0.43
C GLU A 141 -3.08 0.70 -1.04
N GLN A 142 -4.31 0.80 -1.55
CA GLN A 142 -4.61 0.56 -2.96
C GLN A 142 -3.93 1.59 -3.86
N LEU A 143 -4.04 2.88 -3.54
CA LEU A 143 -3.40 3.96 -4.31
C LEU A 143 -1.89 3.76 -4.40
N ALA A 144 -1.23 3.41 -3.28
CA ALA A 144 0.20 3.14 -3.24
C ALA A 144 0.59 1.93 -4.12
N ARG A 145 -0.24 0.89 -4.15
CA ARG A 145 -0.03 -0.27 -5.03
C ARG A 145 -0.15 0.08 -6.50
N GLU A 146 -1.24 0.73 -6.87
CA GLU A 146 -1.49 1.14 -8.27
C GLU A 146 -0.39 2.09 -8.74
N TYR A 147 0.03 3.01 -7.89
CA TYR A 147 1.11 3.93 -8.19
C TYR A 147 2.44 3.21 -8.48
N VAL A 148 2.83 2.27 -7.60
CA VAL A 148 4.06 1.49 -7.78
C VAL A 148 3.99 0.66 -9.06
N LEU A 149 2.85 0.05 -9.38
CA LEU A 149 2.66 -0.67 -10.63
C LEU A 149 2.77 0.24 -11.85
N ALA A 150 2.08 1.37 -11.81
CA ALA A 150 2.08 2.35 -12.91
C ALA A 150 3.47 2.91 -13.17
N ARG A 151 4.14 3.36 -12.10
CA ARG A 151 5.42 4.06 -12.17
C ARG A 151 6.61 3.15 -12.41
N ILE A 152 6.63 1.99 -11.76
CA ILE A 152 7.82 1.17 -11.61
C ILE A 152 7.76 -0.06 -12.51
N VAL A 153 6.63 -0.75 -12.50
CA VAL A 153 6.47 -2.02 -13.22
C VAL A 153 6.06 -1.77 -14.69
N SER A 154 5.00 -1.02 -14.90
CA SER A 154 4.45 -0.82 -16.25
C SER A 154 5.20 0.23 -17.06
N ARG A 155 5.72 1.28 -16.41
CA ARG A 155 6.42 2.44 -17.00
C ARG A 155 5.70 3.07 -18.21
N ARG A 156 4.38 2.88 -18.31
CA ARG A 156 3.55 3.27 -19.47
C ARG A 156 2.49 4.32 -19.16
N GLU A 157 2.35 4.66 -17.89
CA GLU A 157 1.32 5.61 -17.48
C GLU A 157 1.70 7.05 -17.82
N SER A 158 0.68 7.86 -18.11
CA SER A 158 0.88 9.27 -18.37
C SER A 158 1.28 10.03 -17.10
N ALA A 159 2.00 11.14 -17.26
CA ALA A 159 2.33 12.02 -16.16
C ALA A 159 1.07 12.49 -15.39
N GLY A 160 -0.06 12.68 -16.08
CA GLY A 160 -1.32 13.06 -15.44
C GLY A 160 -1.91 11.97 -14.56
N THR A 161 -1.82 10.69 -14.99
CA THR A 161 -2.27 9.56 -14.17
C THR A 161 -1.42 9.43 -12.90
N LEU A 162 -0.11 9.60 -13.02
CA LEU A 162 0.80 9.54 -11.87
C LEU A 162 0.53 10.69 -10.90
N ALA A 163 0.38 11.92 -11.39
CA ALA A 163 0.04 13.09 -10.57
C ALA A 163 -1.31 12.93 -9.86
N PHE A 164 -2.28 12.27 -10.49
CA PHE A 164 -3.55 11.92 -9.85
C PHE A 164 -3.34 11.00 -8.64
N PHE A 165 -2.58 9.91 -8.79
CA PHE A 165 -2.29 9.00 -7.67
C PHE A 165 -1.53 9.71 -6.54
N GLU A 166 -0.53 10.49 -6.88
CA GLU A 166 0.27 11.28 -5.92
C GLU A 166 -0.60 12.21 -5.10
N ARG A 167 -1.48 12.96 -5.80
CA ARG A 167 -2.43 13.86 -5.14
C ARG A 167 -3.41 13.09 -4.26
N GLN A 168 -4.00 12.00 -4.72
CA GLN A 168 -4.96 11.21 -3.94
C GLN A 168 -4.32 10.56 -2.71
N MET A 169 -3.09 10.09 -2.80
CA MET A 169 -2.35 9.60 -1.63
C MET A 169 -2.17 10.71 -0.59
N LEU A 170 -1.83 11.92 -1.02
CA LEU A 170 -1.67 13.06 -0.10
C LEU A 170 -3.00 13.48 0.54
N VAL A 171 -4.09 13.47 -0.22
CA VAL A 171 -5.46 13.69 0.31
C VAL A 171 -5.76 12.70 1.43
N GLU A 172 -5.56 11.40 1.21
CA GLU A 172 -5.79 10.36 2.20
C GLU A 172 -4.92 10.53 3.46
N ILE A 173 -3.65 10.87 3.26
CA ILE A 173 -2.72 11.13 4.35
C ILE A 173 -3.21 12.34 5.18
N LEU A 174 -3.50 13.47 4.56
CA LEU A 174 -3.98 14.66 5.24
C LEU A 174 -5.35 14.44 5.92
N ALA A 175 -6.24 13.69 5.27
CA ALA A 175 -7.53 13.32 5.86
C ALA A 175 -7.36 12.46 7.12
N SER A 176 -6.40 11.53 7.12
CA SER A 176 -6.08 10.70 8.30
C SER A 176 -5.50 11.49 9.47
N MET A 177 -4.94 12.66 9.18
CA MET A 177 -4.36 13.58 10.17
C MET A 177 -5.40 14.47 10.86
N ARG A 178 -6.59 14.61 10.29
CA ARG A 178 -7.67 15.35 10.97
C ARG A 178 -7.89 14.70 12.35
N PRO A 179 -8.02 15.49 13.43
CA PRO A 179 -8.42 14.91 14.69
C PRO A 179 -9.70 14.12 14.39
N ARG A 180 -9.63 12.81 14.52
CA ARG A 180 -10.84 12.00 14.43
C ARG A 180 -11.81 12.65 15.41
N ARG A 181 -12.83 13.35 14.94
CA ARG A 181 -14.08 13.35 15.66
C ARG A 181 -14.24 11.91 16.06
N LYS A 182 -14.11 11.64 17.39
CA LYS A 182 -14.16 10.35 18.06
C LYS A 182 -14.77 9.35 17.10
N ALA A 183 -13.95 8.47 16.50
CA ALA A 183 -14.42 7.70 15.36
C ALA A 183 -15.76 7.20 15.81
N LEU A 184 -16.80 7.59 15.10
CA LEU A 184 -18.10 7.01 15.33
C LEU A 184 -17.78 5.53 15.34
N ASP A 185 -17.94 4.89 16.50
CA ASP A 185 -17.93 3.44 16.54
C ASP A 185 -18.70 3.02 15.31
N PRO A 186 -18.17 2.10 14.50
CA PRO A 186 -18.84 1.71 13.27
C PRO A 186 -20.32 1.66 13.59
N PRO A 187 -21.20 2.23 12.77
CA PRO A 187 -22.61 2.43 13.10
C PRO A 187 -23.15 1.15 13.74
N ALA A 188 -23.84 1.30 14.88
CA ALA A 188 -24.36 0.15 15.61
C ALA A 188 -25.02 -0.81 14.63
N PRO A 189 -24.86 -2.13 14.81
CA PRO A 189 -25.41 -3.11 13.86
C PRO A 189 -26.87 -2.82 13.57
N GLU A 190 -27.21 -2.69 12.29
CA GLU A 190 -28.60 -2.58 11.89
C GLU A 190 -29.35 -3.84 12.33
N ALA A 191 -30.62 -3.68 12.69
CA ALA A 191 -31.45 -4.78 13.09
C ALA A 191 -31.48 -5.86 11.97
N GLY A 192 -31.03 -7.07 12.25
CA GLY A 192 -30.90 -8.15 11.26
C GLY A 192 -29.48 -8.40 10.72
N ASP A 193 -28.53 -7.56 11.07
CA ASP A 193 -27.16 -7.69 10.58
C ASP A 193 -26.36 -8.74 11.37
N THR A 194 -25.98 -9.83 10.71
CA THR A 194 -25.25 -10.93 11.36
C THR A 194 -23.77 -10.61 11.57
N VAL A 195 -23.15 -11.27 12.55
CA VAL A 195 -21.68 -11.18 12.76
C VAL A 195 -20.92 -11.52 11.47
N THR A 196 -21.37 -12.55 10.77
CA THR A 196 -20.76 -12.97 9.50
C THR A 196 -20.98 -11.92 8.41
N GLY A 197 -22.20 -11.35 8.31
CA GLY A 197 -22.49 -10.30 7.32
C GLY A 197 -21.59 -9.07 7.48
N ARG A 198 -21.38 -8.62 8.72
CA ARG A 198 -20.48 -7.51 9.03
C ARG A 198 -19.01 -7.85 8.71
N ALA A 199 -18.58 -9.05 9.09
CA ALA A 199 -17.24 -9.52 8.78
C ALA A 199 -16.98 -9.59 7.26
N VAL A 200 -17.92 -10.13 6.49
CA VAL A 200 -17.84 -10.22 5.02
C VAL A 200 -17.76 -8.83 4.40
N ARG A 201 -18.65 -7.90 4.78
CA ARG A 201 -18.60 -6.52 4.27
C ARG A 201 -17.26 -5.85 4.54
N TYR A 202 -16.73 -6.00 5.74
CA TYR A 202 -15.43 -5.46 6.08
C TYR A 202 -14.31 -6.09 5.25
N ILE A 203 -14.31 -7.41 5.08
CA ILE A 203 -13.33 -8.13 4.25
C ILE A 203 -13.40 -7.68 2.80
N GLU A 204 -14.59 -7.60 2.20
CA GLU A 204 -14.75 -7.21 0.79
C GLU A 204 -14.31 -5.76 0.55
N ALA A 205 -14.61 -4.86 1.46
CA ALA A 205 -14.18 -3.46 1.39
C ALA A 205 -12.66 -3.28 1.54
N ASN A 206 -11.98 -4.28 2.13
CA ASN A 206 -10.56 -4.20 2.46
C ASN A 206 -9.75 -5.40 1.91
N LEU A 207 -10.23 -6.04 0.85
CA LEU A 207 -9.79 -7.36 0.39
C LEU A 207 -8.28 -7.48 0.17
N PHE A 208 -7.63 -6.40 -0.23
CA PHE A 208 -6.20 -6.36 -0.55
C PHE A 208 -5.32 -5.83 0.57
N SER A 209 -5.92 -5.42 1.69
CA SER A 209 -5.19 -4.97 2.89
C SER A 209 -4.81 -6.16 3.77
N ASP A 210 -3.92 -5.92 4.72
CA ASP A 210 -3.74 -6.88 5.82
C ASP A 210 -5.02 -6.92 6.67
N LEU A 211 -5.55 -8.13 6.83
CA LEU A 211 -6.83 -8.39 7.49
C LEU A 211 -6.63 -9.34 8.69
N PRO A 212 -5.96 -8.89 9.76
CA PRO A 212 -5.85 -9.69 10.97
C PRO A 212 -7.22 -9.96 11.56
N LEU A 213 -7.41 -11.16 12.11
CA LEU A 213 -8.70 -11.58 12.66
C LEU A 213 -9.21 -10.64 13.76
N SER A 214 -8.33 -10.04 14.53
CA SER A 214 -8.67 -9.04 15.55
C SER A 214 -9.36 -7.80 14.97
N THR A 215 -8.88 -7.34 13.82
CA THR A 215 -9.49 -6.19 13.12
C THR A 215 -10.84 -6.55 12.52
N ILE A 216 -10.94 -7.72 11.89
CA ILE A 216 -12.23 -8.23 11.37
C ILE A 216 -13.24 -8.36 12.52
N ALA A 217 -12.82 -8.90 13.66
CA ALA A 217 -13.66 -9.10 14.84
C ALA A 217 -14.18 -7.76 15.42
N ARG A 218 -13.32 -6.76 15.51
CA ARG A 218 -13.70 -5.40 15.93
C ARG A 218 -14.78 -4.81 15.02
N HIS A 219 -14.64 -4.93 13.71
CA HIS A 219 -15.63 -4.42 12.74
C HIS A 219 -16.90 -5.29 12.67
N ALA A 220 -16.81 -6.55 13.08
CA ALA A 220 -17.97 -7.42 13.21
C ALA A 220 -18.68 -7.27 14.59
N PHE A 221 -18.19 -6.40 15.49
CA PHE A 221 -18.69 -6.22 16.87
C PHE A 221 -18.76 -7.54 17.65
N ALA A 222 -17.71 -8.35 17.52
CA ALA A 222 -17.65 -9.67 18.14
C ALA A 222 -16.22 -10.00 18.55
N SER A 223 -16.06 -11.01 19.41
CA SER A 223 -14.74 -11.55 19.72
C SER A 223 -14.18 -12.33 18.52
N PRO A 224 -12.84 -12.46 18.39
CA PRO A 224 -12.23 -13.29 17.35
C PRO A 224 -12.77 -14.71 17.29
N SER A 225 -12.98 -15.35 18.46
CA SER A 225 -13.56 -16.69 18.55
C SER A 225 -15.01 -16.76 18.07
N THR A 226 -15.80 -15.73 18.37
CA THR A 226 -17.18 -15.59 17.88
C THR A 226 -17.21 -15.46 16.36
N VAL A 227 -16.34 -14.61 15.80
CA VAL A 227 -16.23 -14.46 14.34
C VAL A 227 -15.85 -15.78 13.69
N LEU A 228 -14.83 -16.47 14.19
CA LEU A 228 -14.42 -17.77 13.62
C LEU A 228 -15.56 -18.78 13.60
N ARG A 229 -16.30 -18.89 14.71
CA ARG A 229 -17.41 -19.83 14.85
C ARG A 229 -18.55 -19.51 13.88
N HIS A 230 -19.06 -18.27 13.89
CA HIS A 230 -20.17 -17.86 13.04
C HIS A 230 -19.77 -17.87 11.56
N PHE A 231 -18.62 -17.31 11.23
CA PHE A 231 -18.14 -17.25 9.84
C PHE A 231 -17.99 -18.64 9.23
N ARG A 232 -17.46 -19.61 10.00
CA ARG A 232 -17.34 -21.00 9.54
C ARG A 232 -18.68 -21.70 9.45
N GLY A 233 -19.60 -21.44 10.39
CA GLY A 233 -20.98 -21.97 10.34
C GLY A 233 -21.73 -21.49 9.10
N ASP A 234 -21.66 -20.19 8.81
CA ASP A 234 -22.46 -19.57 7.76
C ASP A 234 -21.85 -19.73 6.35
N THR A 235 -20.49 -19.71 6.25
CA THR A 235 -19.80 -19.73 4.94
C THR A 235 -19.09 -21.05 4.63
N GLY A 236 -19.01 -21.96 5.59
CA GLY A 236 -18.25 -23.20 5.48
C GLY A 236 -16.73 -23.00 5.47
N LYS A 237 -16.23 -21.77 5.65
CA LYS A 237 -14.81 -21.40 5.57
C LYS A 237 -14.36 -20.57 6.76
N SER A 238 -13.07 -20.61 7.08
CA SER A 238 -12.51 -19.59 7.96
C SER A 238 -12.41 -18.23 7.25
N PRO A 239 -12.38 -17.08 7.98
CA PRO A 239 -12.16 -15.77 7.39
C PRO A 239 -10.92 -15.73 6.50
N HIS A 240 -9.80 -16.29 6.95
CA HIS A 240 -8.55 -16.36 6.17
C HIS A 240 -8.72 -17.18 4.87
N ALA A 241 -9.40 -18.33 4.92
CA ALA A 241 -9.67 -19.14 3.73
C ALA A 241 -10.62 -18.42 2.75
N TYR A 242 -11.56 -17.66 3.27
CA TYR A 242 -12.45 -16.81 2.47
C TYR A 242 -11.66 -15.70 1.77
N ILE A 243 -10.87 -14.92 2.49
CA ILE A 243 -10.02 -13.85 1.94
C ILE A 243 -9.14 -14.41 0.82
N LYS A 244 -8.46 -15.53 1.08
CA LYS A 244 -7.60 -16.17 0.08
C LYS A 244 -8.36 -16.58 -1.18
N ALA A 245 -9.55 -17.13 -1.04
CA ALA A 245 -10.39 -17.51 -2.17
C ALA A 245 -10.83 -16.28 -2.98
N ARG A 246 -11.27 -15.22 -2.32
CA ARG A 246 -11.70 -13.97 -2.96
C ARG A 246 -10.54 -13.27 -3.68
N ARG A 247 -9.36 -13.23 -3.09
CA ARG A 247 -8.15 -12.70 -3.73
C ARG A 247 -7.80 -13.45 -5.02
N LEU A 248 -7.92 -14.77 -5.02
CA LEU A 248 -7.68 -15.57 -6.23
C LEU A 248 -8.76 -15.35 -7.30
N GLU A 249 -10.02 -15.16 -6.92
CA GLU A 249 -11.09 -14.83 -7.85
C GLU A 249 -10.85 -13.46 -8.51
N GLU A 250 -10.44 -12.47 -7.73
CA GLU A 250 -10.09 -11.15 -8.27
C GLU A 250 -8.84 -11.21 -9.15
N ALA A 251 -7.83 -11.99 -8.76
CA ALA A 251 -6.67 -12.23 -9.61
C ALA A 251 -7.06 -12.81 -10.97
N ARG A 252 -7.99 -13.77 -10.98
CA ARG A 252 -8.51 -14.33 -12.22
C ARG A 252 -9.17 -13.27 -13.09
N ARG A 253 -10.03 -12.43 -12.50
CA ARG A 253 -10.70 -11.32 -13.20
C ARG A 253 -9.68 -10.36 -13.84
N LEU A 254 -8.64 -9.96 -13.11
CA LEU A 254 -7.57 -9.09 -13.60
C LEU A 254 -6.76 -9.73 -14.74
N ILE A 255 -6.44 -11.03 -14.62
CA ILE A 255 -5.71 -11.77 -15.65
C ILE A 255 -6.54 -11.92 -16.92
N GLU A 256 -7.83 -12.24 -16.80
CA GLU A 256 -8.76 -12.34 -17.92
C GLU A 256 -9.02 -10.98 -18.58
N GLY A 257 -9.00 -9.89 -17.80
CA GLY A 257 -9.05 -8.52 -18.31
C GLY A 257 -7.82 -8.09 -19.11
N GLY A 258 -6.70 -8.78 -18.93
CA GLY A 258 -5.49 -8.62 -19.75
C GLY A 258 -4.71 -7.32 -19.54
N THR A 259 -5.11 -6.49 -18.59
CA THR A 259 -4.55 -5.15 -18.32
C THR A 259 -3.18 -5.21 -17.62
N HIS A 260 -2.91 -6.29 -16.86
CA HIS A 260 -1.71 -6.43 -16.05
C HIS A 260 -0.91 -7.71 -16.39
N PRO A 261 0.44 -7.70 -16.31
CA PRO A 261 1.24 -8.91 -16.31
C PRO A 261 0.84 -9.85 -15.16
N VAL A 262 0.95 -11.16 -15.36
CA VAL A 262 0.52 -12.13 -14.33
C VAL A 262 1.33 -11.99 -13.03
N GLY A 263 2.61 -11.64 -13.13
CA GLY A 263 3.46 -11.38 -11.95
C GLY A 263 2.95 -10.23 -11.10
N ASP A 264 2.50 -9.15 -11.78
CA ASP A 264 1.97 -7.96 -11.11
C ASP A 264 0.64 -8.26 -10.43
N VAL A 265 -0.22 -9.05 -11.09
CA VAL A 265 -1.48 -9.51 -10.49
C VAL A 265 -1.23 -10.31 -9.21
N ALA A 266 -0.20 -11.15 -9.17
CA ALA A 266 0.14 -11.90 -7.97
C ALA A 266 0.44 -10.97 -6.77
N MET A 267 1.18 -9.90 -7.03
CA MET A 267 1.51 -8.89 -6.02
C MET A 267 0.29 -8.05 -5.64
N LEU A 268 -0.51 -7.62 -6.61
CA LEU A 268 -1.75 -6.87 -6.39
C LEU A 268 -2.70 -7.58 -5.42
N VAL A 269 -2.84 -8.89 -5.58
CA VAL A 269 -3.75 -9.66 -4.72
C VAL A 269 -3.09 -10.15 -3.42
N GLY A 270 -1.91 -9.63 -3.08
CA GLY A 270 -1.26 -9.81 -1.79
C GLY A 270 -0.49 -11.12 -1.63
N TYR A 271 0.08 -11.66 -2.70
CA TYR A 271 1.04 -12.77 -2.63
C TYR A 271 2.47 -12.25 -2.63
N GLU A 272 3.27 -12.72 -1.69
CA GLU A 272 4.69 -12.35 -1.54
C GLU A 272 5.59 -13.01 -2.60
N SER A 273 5.17 -14.14 -3.17
CA SER A 273 5.91 -14.82 -4.22
C SER A 273 5.02 -15.30 -5.36
N PHE A 274 5.54 -15.16 -6.58
CA PHE A 274 4.89 -15.65 -7.78
C PHE A 274 4.69 -17.18 -7.77
N ALA A 275 5.60 -17.92 -7.18
CA ALA A 275 5.51 -19.38 -7.06
C ALA A 275 4.33 -19.79 -6.16
N SER A 276 4.20 -19.16 -4.99
CA SER A 276 3.07 -19.39 -4.07
C SER A 276 1.74 -19.03 -4.69
N PHE A 277 1.70 -17.91 -5.42
CA PHE A 277 0.52 -17.50 -6.18
C PHE A 277 0.14 -18.52 -7.24
N THR A 278 1.09 -18.91 -8.10
CA THR A 278 0.86 -19.85 -9.20
C THR A 278 0.35 -21.19 -8.68
N THR A 279 0.94 -21.69 -7.60
CA THR A 279 0.49 -22.93 -6.94
C THR A 279 -0.93 -22.81 -6.41
N ALA A 280 -1.23 -21.72 -5.68
CA ALA A 280 -2.57 -21.50 -5.11
C ALA A 280 -3.62 -21.30 -6.21
N PHE A 281 -3.29 -20.53 -7.24
CA PHE A 281 -4.17 -20.27 -8.39
C PHE A 281 -4.47 -21.54 -9.18
N THR A 282 -3.44 -22.33 -9.51
CA THR A 282 -3.58 -23.59 -10.24
C THR A 282 -4.43 -24.58 -9.46
N ARG A 283 -4.19 -24.70 -8.14
CA ARG A 283 -5.01 -25.55 -7.26
C ARG A 283 -6.48 -25.12 -7.24
N ARG A 284 -6.76 -23.80 -7.30
CA ARG A 284 -8.12 -23.25 -7.23
C ARG A 284 -8.88 -23.39 -8.56
N PHE A 285 -8.19 -23.19 -9.69
CA PHE A 285 -8.83 -23.07 -11.02
C PHE A 285 -8.45 -24.17 -12.00
N GLY A 286 -7.62 -25.13 -11.61
CA GLY A 286 -7.26 -26.29 -12.42
C GLY A 286 -6.26 -26.00 -13.55
N ALA A 287 -5.84 -24.72 -13.73
CA ALA A 287 -4.88 -24.36 -14.75
C ALA A 287 -4.03 -23.15 -14.29
N PRO A 288 -2.79 -23.01 -14.78
CA PRO A 288 -1.92 -21.92 -14.39
C PRO A 288 -2.45 -20.55 -14.88
N PRO A 289 -2.09 -19.45 -14.21
CA PRO A 289 -2.56 -18.10 -14.55
C PRO A 289 -2.32 -17.71 -16.01
N SER A 290 -1.18 -18.14 -16.60
CA SER A 290 -0.83 -17.86 -17.98
C SER A 290 -1.84 -18.45 -18.99
N ALA A 291 -2.46 -19.58 -18.69
CA ALA A 291 -3.48 -20.19 -19.54
C ALA A 291 -4.74 -19.32 -19.64
N PHE A 292 -5.13 -18.66 -18.56
CA PHE A 292 -6.26 -17.72 -18.53
C PHE A 292 -5.98 -16.48 -19.36
N ARG A 293 -4.77 -15.94 -19.30
CA ARG A 293 -4.32 -14.80 -20.11
C ARG A 293 -4.35 -15.09 -21.60
N THR A 294 -3.91 -16.28 -22.00
CA THR A 294 -3.90 -16.69 -23.41
C THR A 294 -5.32 -16.83 -23.95
N ARG A 295 -6.26 -17.34 -23.14
CA ARG A 295 -7.68 -17.45 -23.50
C ARG A 295 -8.33 -16.07 -23.70
N ALA A 296 -8.02 -15.11 -22.84
CA ALA A 296 -8.51 -13.73 -22.96
C ALA A 296 -8.02 -13.05 -24.25
N ARG A 297 -6.73 -13.19 -24.57
CA ARG A 297 -6.15 -12.67 -25.81
C ARG A 297 -6.73 -13.28 -27.07
N ARG A 298 -7.13 -14.55 -27.03
CA ARG A 298 -7.81 -15.22 -28.15
C ARG A 298 -9.23 -14.70 -28.36
N LYS A 299 -9.96 -14.38 -27.29
CA LYS A 299 -11.32 -13.83 -27.37
C LYS A 299 -11.37 -12.40 -27.90
N SER A 300 -10.34 -11.60 -27.64
CA SER A 300 -10.27 -10.19 -28.06
C SER A 300 -9.67 -10.00 -29.47
N ARG A 301 -9.20 -11.06 -30.13
CA ARG A 301 -8.68 -10.97 -31.51
C ARG A 301 -9.86 -11.06 -32.50
N PRO A 302 -10.09 -10.04 -33.35
CA PRO A 302 -11.11 -10.11 -34.37
C PRO A 302 -10.83 -11.30 -35.29
N PRO A 303 -11.86 -11.97 -35.84
CA PRO A 303 -11.67 -13.07 -36.79
C PRO A 303 -10.83 -12.56 -37.97
N ALA A 304 -9.76 -13.28 -38.29
CA ALA A 304 -8.94 -12.98 -39.44
C ALA A 304 -9.85 -12.93 -40.67
N GLY A 305 -10.03 -11.73 -41.23
CA GLY A 305 -10.81 -11.55 -42.43
C GLY A 305 -10.28 -12.47 -43.52
N ARG A 306 -11.15 -13.34 -44.04
CA ARG A 306 -10.87 -14.03 -45.28
C ARG A 306 -10.77 -12.98 -46.36
N MET A 307 -9.54 -12.62 -46.76
CA MET A 307 -9.31 -11.97 -48.04
C MET A 307 -9.70 -12.99 -49.11
N ARG A 308 -10.74 -12.66 -49.88
CA ARG A 308 -11.00 -13.23 -51.21
C ARG A 308 -10.19 -12.47 -52.26
#